data_49b167e7408cd87f1e2ad260cfde3b1b
#
_entry.id   49b167e7408cd87f1e2ad260cfde3b1b
#
_cell.length_a   1.000
_cell.length_b   1.000
_cell.length_c   1.000
_cell.angle_alpha   90.00
_cell.angle_beta   90.00
_cell.angle_gamma   90.00
#
_symmetry.space_group_name_H-M   'P 1'
#
loop_
_entity.id
_entity.type
_entity.pdbx_description
1 polymer ?
#
loop_
_entity_poly.entity_id
_entity_poly.type
_entity_poly.pdbx_seq_one_letter_code
_entity_poly.pdbx_strand_id
1 'polypeptide(L)'
;MRISTLDFNSIKAMFVAQTDSAYTILEVPKTASENDIKKAYRNLVKKHHPDKVRNLGQAAEEAAKEKFQRIQKVYEDIKNERGF
;
A
#
# COMPACT_ATOMS: atom_id res chain seq x y z
N MET A 1 -23.34 -18.11 -16.21
CA MET A 1 -23.90 -16.77 -16.02
C MET A 1 -23.84 -16.33 -14.58
N ARG A 2 -24.57 -17.02 -13.74
CA ARG A 2 -24.60 -16.68 -12.34
C ARG A 2 -23.26 -16.79 -11.66
N ILE A 3 -22.46 -17.74 -12.10
CA ILE A 3 -21.11 -17.91 -11.58
C ILE A 3 -20.29 -16.67 -11.82
N SER A 4 -20.41 -16.08 -13.00
CA SER A 4 -19.69 -14.85 -13.31
C SER A 4 -20.08 -13.71 -12.38
N THR A 5 -21.37 -13.62 -12.08
CA THR A 5 -21.87 -12.59 -11.19
C THR A 5 -21.32 -12.77 -9.78
N LEU A 6 -21.30 -14.02 -9.32
CA LEU A 6 -20.76 -14.31 -7.99
C LEU A 6 -19.27 -14.00 -7.93
N ASP A 7 -18.56 -14.36 -8.97
CA ASP A 7 -17.11 -14.08 -9.03
C ASP A 7 -16.86 -12.59 -8.99
N PHE A 8 -17.69 -11.83 -9.68
CA PHE A 8 -17.55 -10.39 -9.69
C PHE A 8 -17.74 -9.82 -8.28
N ASN A 9 -18.73 -10.32 -7.56
CA ASN A 9 -18.97 -9.87 -6.19
C ASN A 9 -17.80 -10.23 -5.28
N SER A 10 -17.23 -11.40 -5.45
CA SER A 10 -16.09 -11.83 -4.67
C SER A 10 -14.88 -10.91 -4.91
N ILE A 11 -14.63 -10.57 -6.15
CA ILE A 11 -13.55 -9.67 -6.51
C ILE A 11 -13.77 -8.30 -5.86
N LYS A 12 -14.99 -7.84 -5.88
CA LYS A 12 -15.33 -6.56 -5.30
C LYS A 12 -15.07 -6.55 -3.79
N ALA A 13 -15.44 -7.62 -3.12
CA ALA A 13 -15.21 -7.75 -1.69
C ALA A 13 -13.71 -7.77 -1.39
N MET A 14 -12.95 -8.49 -2.19
CA MET A 14 -11.50 -8.54 -2.02
C MET A 14 -10.86 -7.17 -2.22
N PHE A 15 -11.36 -6.42 -3.18
CA PHE A 15 -10.85 -5.08 -3.43
C PHE A 15 -11.03 -4.18 -2.20
N VAL A 16 -12.20 -4.25 -1.58
CA VAL A 16 -12.47 -3.47 -0.36
C VAL A 16 -11.51 -3.86 0.75
N ALA A 17 -11.28 -5.16 0.93
CA ALA A 17 -10.34 -5.64 1.94
C ALA A 17 -8.92 -5.15 1.66
N GLN A 18 -8.52 -5.12 0.40
CA GLN A 18 -7.21 -4.60 0.03
C GLN A 18 -7.07 -3.13 0.37
N THR A 19 -8.13 -2.36 0.17
CA THR A 19 -8.13 -0.95 0.49
C THR A 19 -7.92 -0.73 1.99
N ASP A 20 -8.60 -1.52 2.82
CA ASP A 20 -8.40 -1.43 4.26
C ASP A 20 -6.96 -1.75 4.63
N SER A 21 -6.39 -2.76 3.99
CA SER A 21 -5.00 -3.14 4.23
C SER A 21 -4.05 -2.03 3.81
N ALA A 22 -4.38 -1.32 2.73
CA ALA A 22 -3.55 -0.22 2.26
C ALA A 22 -3.44 0.88 3.31
N TYR A 23 -4.55 1.26 3.91
CA TYR A 23 -4.52 2.28 4.97
C TYR A 23 -3.72 1.81 6.17
N THR A 24 -3.84 0.55 6.53
CA THR A 24 -3.07 -0.03 7.62
C THR A 24 -1.58 -0.01 7.31
N ILE A 25 -1.20 -0.34 6.10
CA ILE A 25 0.20 -0.35 5.70
C ILE A 25 0.79 1.06 5.74
N LEU A 26 0.02 2.06 5.34
CA LEU A 26 0.47 3.45 5.43
C LEU A 26 0.39 4.00 6.85
N GLU A 27 -0.18 3.24 7.79
CA GLU A 27 -0.31 3.63 9.18
C GLU A 27 -1.15 4.90 9.36
N VAL A 28 -2.22 5.00 8.57
CA VAL A 28 -3.17 6.11 8.66
C VAL A 28 -4.59 5.57 8.79
N PRO A 29 -5.50 6.35 9.41
CA PRO A 29 -6.90 5.94 9.44
C PRO A 29 -7.55 6.11 8.07
N LYS A 30 -8.66 5.40 7.85
CA LYS A 30 -9.39 5.54 6.60
C LYS A 30 -9.92 6.94 6.38
N THR A 31 -10.08 7.69 7.45
CA THR A 31 -10.57 9.07 7.40
C THR A 31 -9.47 10.09 7.19
N ALA A 32 -8.23 9.65 7.03
CA ALA A 32 -7.10 10.55 6.83
C ALA A 32 -7.31 11.42 5.60
N SER A 33 -6.85 12.66 5.67
CA SER A 33 -6.93 13.58 4.54
C SER A 33 -5.91 13.20 3.48
N GLU A 34 -6.09 13.75 2.28
CA GLU A 34 -5.13 13.55 1.20
C GLU A 34 -3.72 13.96 1.63
N ASN A 35 -3.61 15.10 2.30
CA ASN A 35 -2.31 15.58 2.77
C ASN A 35 -1.68 14.62 3.78
N ASP A 36 -2.48 14.08 4.68
CA ASP A 36 -2.01 13.12 5.67
C ASP A 36 -1.50 11.84 4.99
N ILE A 37 -2.21 11.39 3.97
CA ILE A 37 -1.82 10.20 3.23
C ILE A 37 -0.50 10.44 2.50
N LYS A 38 -0.36 11.58 1.85
CA LYS A 38 0.89 11.92 1.15
C LYS A 38 2.06 12.01 2.11
N LYS A 39 1.82 12.61 3.27
CA LYS A 39 2.85 12.76 4.29
C LYS A 39 3.28 11.41 4.83
N ALA A 40 2.31 10.54 5.13
CA ALA A 40 2.58 9.19 5.60
C ALA A 40 3.40 8.41 4.58
N TYR A 41 3.02 8.50 3.31
CA TYR A 41 3.74 7.84 2.24
C TYR A 41 5.21 8.29 2.20
N ARG A 42 5.43 9.60 2.21
CA ARG A 42 6.80 10.13 2.16
C ARG A 42 7.62 9.69 3.36
N ASN A 43 7.02 9.68 4.53
CA ASN A 43 7.71 9.25 5.75
C ASN A 43 8.12 7.78 5.65
N LEU A 44 7.21 6.93 5.17
CA LEU A 44 7.48 5.51 5.03
C LEU A 44 8.53 5.23 3.96
N VAL A 45 8.50 5.97 2.86
CA VAL A 45 9.50 5.83 1.81
C VAL A 45 10.88 6.15 2.36
N LYS A 46 11.00 7.24 3.13
CA LYS A 46 12.27 7.60 3.75
C LYS A 46 12.75 6.54 4.73
N LYS A 47 11.80 5.99 5.50
CA LYS A 47 12.14 5.02 6.54
C LYS A 47 12.58 3.68 5.97
N HIS A 48 11.97 3.25 4.88
CA HIS A 48 12.19 1.92 4.32
C HIS A 48 12.93 1.93 2.99
N HIS A 49 13.59 3.01 2.66
CA HIS A 49 14.33 3.08 1.41
C HIS A 49 15.48 2.06 1.41
N PRO A 50 15.66 1.31 0.33
CA PRO A 50 16.72 0.28 0.28
C PRO A 50 18.12 0.80 0.55
N ASP A 51 18.39 2.04 0.17
CA ASP A 51 19.74 2.62 0.37
C ASP A 51 20.11 2.70 1.85
N LYS A 52 19.13 2.83 2.73
CA LYS A 52 19.41 2.95 4.16
C LYS A 52 19.89 1.66 4.79
N VAL A 53 19.60 0.53 4.17
CA VAL A 53 19.96 -0.78 4.72
C VAL A 53 21.04 -1.46 3.88
N ARG A 54 21.65 -0.72 2.98
CA ARG A 54 22.68 -1.27 2.11
C ARG A 54 23.83 -1.91 2.90
N ASN A 55 24.16 -1.32 4.02
CA ASN A 55 25.25 -1.80 4.86
C ASN A 55 24.89 -3.04 5.67
N LEU A 56 23.62 -3.37 5.75
CA LEU A 56 23.15 -4.47 6.59
C LEU A 56 23.15 -5.82 5.87
N GLY A 57 23.51 -5.83 4.60
CA GLY A 57 23.61 -7.05 3.83
C GLY A 57 22.47 -7.22 2.83
N GLN A 58 22.64 -8.21 1.95
CA GLN A 58 21.71 -8.42 0.84
C GLN A 58 20.32 -8.79 1.31
N ALA A 59 20.21 -9.61 2.34
CA ALA A 59 18.90 -10.01 2.83
C ALA A 59 18.09 -8.82 3.34
N ALA A 60 18.74 -7.92 4.08
CA ALA A 60 18.09 -6.72 4.58
C ALA A 60 17.72 -5.78 3.44
N GLU A 61 18.57 -5.70 2.43
CA GLU A 61 18.30 -4.86 1.27
C GLU A 61 17.08 -5.36 0.49
N GLU A 62 16.99 -6.66 0.29
CA GLU A 62 15.84 -7.25 -0.40
C GLU A 62 14.55 -7.07 0.37
N ALA A 63 14.60 -7.24 1.69
CA ALA A 63 13.43 -7.05 2.52
C ALA A 63 12.94 -5.60 2.46
N ALA A 64 13.85 -4.65 2.48
CA ALA A 64 13.51 -3.24 2.38
C ALA A 64 12.91 -2.92 1.01
N LYS A 65 13.45 -3.52 -0.03
CA LYS A 65 12.94 -3.32 -1.39
C LYS A 65 11.51 -3.84 -1.53
N GLU A 66 11.23 -5.01 -1.00
CA GLU A 66 9.88 -5.57 -1.02
C GLU A 66 8.90 -4.66 -0.30
N LYS A 67 9.29 -4.20 0.88
CA LYS A 67 8.42 -3.34 1.67
C LYS A 67 8.20 -2.00 0.96
N PHE A 68 9.24 -1.46 0.36
CA PHE A 68 9.16 -0.24 -0.40
C PHE A 68 8.17 -0.36 -1.56
N GLN A 69 8.27 -1.45 -2.32
CA GLN A 69 7.36 -1.72 -3.43
C GLN A 69 5.92 -1.85 -2.96
N ARG A 70 5.70 -2.50 -1.83
CA ARG A 70 4.37 -2.66 -1.27
C ARG A 70 3.79 -1.31 -0.87
N ILE A 71 4.60 -0.46 -0.26
CA ILE A 71 4.17 0.89 0.12
C ILE A 71 3.75 1.69 -1.11
N GLN A 72 4.53 1.61 -2.18
CA GLN A 72 4.20 2.30 -3.42
C GLN A 72 2.89 1.80 -4.00
N LYS A 73 2.69 0.50 -4.00
CA LYS A 73 1.48 -0.08 -4.57
C LYS A 73 0.23 0.32 -3.80
N VAL A 74 0.29 0.26 -2.47
CA VAL A 74 -0.88 0.64 -1.67
C VAL A 74 -1.17 2.12 -1.78
N TYR A 75 -0.14 2.94 -1.93
CA TYR A 75 -0.33 4.36 -2.13
C TYR A 75 -1.06 4.62 -3.45
N GLU A 76 -0.67 3.94 -4.53
CA GLU A 76 -1.34 4.06 -5.81
C GLU A 76 -2.78 3.58 -5.74
N ASP A 77 -3.03 2.50 -5.02
CA ASP A 77 -4.39 2.00 -4.85
C ASP A 77 -5.27 3.04 -4.16
N ILE A 78 -4.75 3.69 -3.15
CA ILE A 78 -5.48 4.75 -2.44
C ILE A 78 -5.71 5.95 -3.34
N LYS A 79 -4.71 6.34 -4.12
CA LYS A 79 -4.85 7.44 -5.07
C LYS A 79 -5.97 7.15 -6.07
N ASN A 80 -5.99 5.94 -6.62
CA ASN A 80 -7.01 5.55 -7.58
C ASN A 80 -8.40 5.54 -6.96
N GLU A 81 -8.50 5.06 -5.73
CA GLU A 81 -9.78 5.02 -5.05
C GLU A 81 -10.30 6.41 -4.74
N ARG A 82 -9.44 7.31 -4.28
CA ARG A 82 -9.84 8.66 -3.91
C ARG A 82 -9.82 9.65 -5.07
N GLY A 83 -9.14 9.32 -6.14
CA GLY A 83 -9.11 10.15 -7.34
C GLY A 83 -8.14 11.33 -7.26
N PHE A 84 -7.03 11.18 -6.55
CA PHE A 84 -6.03 12.26 -6.56
C PHE A 84 -4.69 11.83 -7.13
#